data_ddab6f51f3b4ac98e6841585bd1afda0
#
_entry.id   ddab6f51f3b4ac98e6841585bd1afda0
#
_cell.length_a   1.000
_cell.length_b   1.000
_cell.length_c   1.000
_cell.angle_alpha   90.00
_cell.angle_beta   90.00
_cell.angle_gamma   90.00
#
_symmetry.space_group_name_H-M   'P 1'
#
loop_
_entity.id
_entity.type
_entity.pdbx_description
1 polymer ?
#
loop_
_entity_poly.entity_id
_entity_poly.type
_entity_poly.pdbx_seq_one_letter_code
_entity_poly.pdbx_strand_id
1 'polypeptide(L)'
;DFYLVAGSYRIKVEAGDQSQATFTNKSYYGELDVDIEPQQTVLKEVVCPTTNIGVKVVFDQTILDKMDPGFKAYVSAIDTFSKTEAENGSVPTLKYTENATGYYLLPEDVHNLSWGFYSSSTELGSVSKTGVIPTPESGNLYTLTFKYSKTPNGYLGITVQVDQDGEIHEDPFIFSPQPTIKGDGFDINSVIGFNTDDISFAVSSVQALSGISIKANDETIQVLSDGALLPEAAAKGISYTKTDDNSGKLSLG
;
A
#
# COMPACT_ATOMS: atom_id res chain seq x y z
N ASP A 1 -38.09 -28.63 -16.59
CA ASP A 1 -37.84 -29.56 -17.71
C ASP A 1 -37.82 -28.74 -19.04
N PHE A 2 -36.85 -29.04 -19.90
CA PHE A 2 -36.72 -28.44 -21.22
C PHE A 2 -37.01 -29.51 -22.27
N TYR A 3 -37.74 -29.13 -23.29
CA TYR A 3 -37.98 -29.98 -24.48
C TYR A 3 -37.09 -29.48 -25.60
N LEU A 4 -36.09 -30.28 -25.96
CA LEU A 4 -35.09 -29.93 -26.98
C LEU A 4 -35.14 -30.93 -28.13
N VAL A 5 -34.76 -30.48 -29.31
CA VAL A 5 -34.58 -31.36 -30.47
C VAL A 5 -33.30 -32.17 -30.25
N ALA A 6 -33.23 -33.40 -30.82
CA ALA A 6 -32.00 -34.17 -30.78
C ALA A 6 -30.82 -33.38 -31.34
N GLY A 7 -29.69 -33.39 -30.68
CA GLY A 7 -28.49 -32.62 -31.03
C GLY A 7 -27.55 -32.35 -29.86
N SER A 8 -26.45 -31.67 -30.16
CA SER A 8 -25.45 -31.28 -29.14
C SER A 8 -25.75 -29.88 -28.64
N TYR A 9 -25.71 -29.72 -27.32
CA TYR A 9 -26.02 -28.49 -26.60
C TYR A 9 -24.91 -28.16 -25.61
N ARG A 10 -24.68 -26.86 -25.39
CA ARG A 10 -23.86 -26.37 -24.30
C ARG A 10 -24.75 -25.63 -23.30
N ILE A 11 -24.83 -26.14 -22.09
CA ILE A 11 -25.52 -25.51 -20.96
C ILE A 11 -24.52 -24.58 -20.26
N LYS A 12 -24.89 -23.29 -20.12
CA LYS A 12 -24.14 -22.32 -19.33
C LYS A 12 -24.99 -21.87 -18.15
N VAL A 13 -24.41 -21.83 -17.00
CA VAL A 13 -25.05 -21.38 -15.75
C VAL A 13 -24.22 -20.29 -15.12
N GLU A 14 -24.84 -19.15 -14.91
CA GLU A 14 -24.24 -18.01 -14.22
C GLU A 14 -25.13 -17.64 -13.04
N ALA A 15 -24.49 -17.31 -11.89
CA ALA A 15 -25.20 -16.87 -10.69
C ALA A 15 -24.34 -15.90 -9.87
N GLY A 16 -25.00 -15.12 -9.02
CA GLY A 16 -24.34 -14.18 -8.12
C GLY A 16 -24.08 -12.81 -8.76
N ASP A 17 -23.16 -12.05 -8.18
CA ASP A 17 -22.83 -10.69 -8.59
C ASP A 17 -21.66 -10.72 -9.58
N GLN A 18 -21.90 -10.30 -10.81
CA GLN A 18 -20.91 -10.25 -11.90
C GLN A 18 -20.13 -8.93 -11.92
N SER A 19 -20.24 -8.09 -10.88
CA SER A 19 -19.44 -6.88 -10.75
C SER A 19 -17.96 -7.23 -10.62
N GLN A 20 -17.10 -6.44 -11.25
CA GLN A 20 -15.65 -6.67 -11.21
C GLN A 20 -15.02 -6.47 -9.82
N ALA A 21 -15.69 -5.73 -8.92
CA ALA A 21 -15.29 -5.58 -7.52
C ALA A 21 -16.53 -5.36 -6.65
N THR A 22 -16.72 -6.19 -5.61
CA THR A 22 -17.90 -6.15 -4.74
C THR A 22 -17.60 -6.67 -3.34
N PHE A 23 -18.31 -6.15 -2.31
CA PHE A 23 -18.27 -6.68 -0.95
C PHE A 23 -19.38 -7.72 -0.68
N THR A 24 -20.36 -7.84 -1.56
CA THR A 24 -21.60 -8.54 -1.24
C THR A 24 -21.57 -10.02 -1.60
N ASN A 25 -21.69 -10.33 -2.88
CA ASN A 25 -21.93 -11.69 -3.31
C ASN A 25 -20.83 -12.19 -4.25
N LYS A 26 -20.52 -13.48 -4.12
CA LYS A 26 -19.65 -14.18 -5.08
C LYS A 26 -20.38 -14.38 -6.40
N SER A 27 -19.63 -14.48 -7.48
CA SER A 27 -20.08 -14.97 -8.77
C SER A 27 -19.74 -16.46 -8.95
N TYR A 28 -20.56 -17.12 -9.70
CA TYR A 28 -20.43 -18.55 -10.02
C TYR A 28 -20.65 -18.76 -11.50
N TYR A 29 -19.86 -19.62 -12.08
CA TYR A 29 -20.00 -20.01 -13.48
C TYR A 29 -19.76 -21.50 -13.65
N GLY A 30 -20.55 -22.13 -14.50
CA GLY A 30 -20.35 -23.50 -14.92
C GLY A 30 -20.88 -23.75 -16.29
N GLU A 31 -20.27 -24.66 -17.03
CA GLU A 31 -20.75 -25.10 -18.32
C GLU A 31 -20.64 -26.62 -18.49
N LEU A 32 -21.53 -27.18 -19.29
CA LEU A 32 -21.57 -28.60 -19.58
C LEU A 32 -22.06 -28.83 -21.00
N ASP A 33 -21.32 -29.64 -21.77
CA ASP A 33 -21.78 -30.12 -23.06
C ASP A 33 -22.67 -31.36 -22.89
N VAL A 34 -23.79 -31.37 -23.59
CA VAL A 34 -24.80 -32.44 -23.52
C VAL A 34 -25.26 -32.83 -24.90
N ASP A 35 -25.21 -34.11 -25.21
CA ASP A 35 -25.82 -34.69 -26.40
C ASP A 35 -27.19 -35.29 -26.05
N ILE A 36 -28.20 -34.95 -26.83
CA ILE A 36 -29.59 -35.41 -26.68
C ILE A 36 -29.96 -36.27 -27.86
N GLU A 37 -30.27 -37.53 -27.60
CA GLU A 37 -30.78 -38.46 -28.59
C GLU A 37 -32.30 -38.34 -28.73
N PRO A 38 -32.88 -38.74 -29.86
CA PRO A 38 -34.33 -38.75 -30.05
C PRO A 38 -35.07 -39.55 -28.97
N GLN A 39 -36.13 -38.97 -28.40
CA GLN A 39 -36.99 -39.59 -27.39
C GLN A 39 -36.28 -39.98 -26.07
N GLN A 40 -35.15 -39.40 -25.78
CA GLN A 40 -34.40 -39.63 -24.57
C GLN A 40 -34.66 -38.52 -23.54
N THR A 41 -34.79 -38.92 -22.25
CA THR A 41 -34.73 -37.97 -21.13
C THR A 41 -33.36 -38.05 -20.51
N VAL A 42 -32.68 -36.90 -20.42
CA VAL A 42 -31.32 -36.79 -19.89
C VAL A 42 -31.36 -35.89 -18.67
N LEU A 43 -30.86 -36.41 -17.54
CA LEU A 43 -30.63 -35.62 -16.34
C LEU A 43 -29.13 -35.27 -16.23
N LYS A 44 -28.81 -34.00 -16.10
CA LYS A 44 -27.44 -33.52 -15.96
C LYS A 44 -27.34 -32.54 -14.81
N GLU A 45 -26.19 -32.57 -14.17
CA GLU A 45 -25.79 -31.64 -13.11
C GLU A 45 -24.67 -30.75 -13.63
N VAL A 46 -24.80 -29.43 -13.42
CA VAL A 46 -23.76 -28.46 -13.78
C VAL A 46 -23.13 -27.95 -12.48
N VAL A 47 -21.85 -28.23 -12.28
CA VAL A 47 -21.08 -27.70 -11.15
C VAL A 47 -20.65 -26.29 -11.48
N CYS A 48 -20.98 -25.34 -10.59
CA CYS A 48 -20.66 -23.93 -10.76
C CYS A 48 -19.70 -23.48 -9.63
N PRO A 49 -18.38 -23.59 -9.80
CA PRO A 49 -17.43 -23.04 -8.85
C PRO A 49 -17.51 -21.49 -8.81
N THR A 50 -17.00 -20.90 -7.74
CA THR A 50 -16.85 -19.44 -7.66
C THR A 50 -15.77 -18.98 -8.65
N THR A 51 -16.05 -17.90 -9.33
CA THR A 51 -15.13 -17.29 -10.32
C THR A 51 -14.39 -16.08 -9.76
N ASN A 52 -14.81 -15.58 -8.60
CA ASN A 52 -14.12 -14.47 -7.95
C ASN A 52 -12.80 -14.90 -7.29
N ILE A 53 -11.92 -13.93 -7.22
CA ILE A 53 -10.78 -13.91 -6.31
C ILE A 53 -11.24 -13.22 -5.02
N GLY A 54 -11.12 -13.89 -3.87
CA GLY A 54 -11.40 -13.29 -2.58
C GLY A 54 -10.18 -12.55 -2.04
N VAL A 55 -10.36 -11.35 -1.49
CA VAL A 55 -9.32 -10.64 -0.73
C VAL A 55 -9.89 -10.22 0.62
N LYS A 56 -9.37 -10.83 1.67
CA LYS A 56 -9.65 -10.46 3.06
C LYS A 56 -8.61 -9.45 3.51
N VAL A 57 -9.03 -8.21 3.73
CA VAL A 57 -8.18 -7.16 4.31
C VAL A 57 -8.30 -7.21 5.83
N VAL A 58 -7.15 -7.23 6.50
CA VAL A 58 -7.03 -7.23 7.95
C VAL A 58 -6.12 -6.08 8.38
N PHE A 59 -6.61 -5.21 9.23
CA PHE A 59 -5.82 -4.24 9.95
C PHE A 59 -5.51 -4.82 11.33
N ASP A 60 -4.24 -5.16 11.56
CA ASP A 60 -3.77 -5.68 12.84
C ASP A 60 -3.99 -4.63 13.95
N GLN A 61 -4.12 -5.08 15.20
CA GLN A 61 -4.32 -4.19 16.34
C GLN A 61 -3.22 -3.12 16.43
N THR A 62 -2.00 -3.43 16.00
CA THR A 62 -0.90 -2.48 15.96
C THR A 62 -1.14 -1.30 15.00
N ILE A 63 -1.90 -1.48 13.92
CA ILE A 63 -2.34 -0.39 13.04
C ILE A 63 -3.35 0.49 13.78
N LEU A 64 -4.34 -0.13 14.44
CA LEU A 64 -5.40 0.59 15.17
C LEU A 64 -4.83 1.43 16.31
N ASP A 65 -3.76 0.97 16.95
CA ASP A 65 -3.13 1.63 18.11
C ASP A 65 -2.17 2.77 17.70
N LYS A 66 -1.63 2.75 16.48
CA LYS A 66 -0.52 3.62 16.06
C LYS A 66 -0.87 4.58 14.93
N MET A 67 -1.91 4.30 14.18
CA MET A 67 -2.35 5.16 13.09
C MET A 67 -3.49 6.06 13.52
N ASP A 68 -3.51 7.27 12.95
CA ASP A 68 -4.61 8.20 13.17
C ASP A 68 -5.91 7.64 12.57
N PRO A 69 -7.07 8.00 13.11
CA PRO A 69 -8.36 7.65 12.50
C PRO A 69 -8.42 8.09 11.03
N GLY A 70 -8.95 7.22 10.17
CA GLY A 70 -9.09 7.50 8.75
C GLY A 70 -8.02 6.82 7.87
N PHE A 71 -7.25 5.87 8.42
CA PHE A 71 -6.49 4.95 7.60
C PHE A 71 -7.40 4.20 6.63
N LYS A 72 -6.87 3.85 5.48
CA LYS A 72 -7.62 3.16 4.43
C LYS A 72 -6.71 2.31 3.57
N ALA A 73 -7.23 1.20 3.11
CA ALA A 73 -6.63 0.41 2.06
C ALA A 73 -7.55 0.39 0.84
N TYR A 74 -6.96 0.27 -0.32
CA TYR A 74 -7.63 0.01 -1.59
C TYR A 74 -7.10 -1.28 -2.17
N VAL A 75 -7.98 -2.07 -2.76
CA VAL A 75 -7.58 -3.18 -3.62
C VAL A 75 -8.28 -2.99 -4.95
N SER A 76 -7.53 -3.06 -6.02
CA SER A 76 -7.97 -2.75 -7.39
C SER A 76 -7.64 -3.88 -8.35
N ALA A 77 -8.56 -4.19 -9.25
CA ALA A 77 -8.34 -5.14 -10.35
C ALA A 77 -7.57 -4.44 -11.49
N ILE A 78 -6.31 -4.11 -11.25
CA ILE A 78 -5.34 -3.53 -12.18
C ILE A 78 -3.93 -4.00 -11.82
N ASP A 79 -3.04 -4.08 -12.81
CA ASP A 79 -1.68 -4.61 -12.63
C ASP A 79 -0.78 -3.72 -11.77
N THR A 80 -0.97 -2.42 -11.82
CA THR A 80 -0.19 -1.45 -11.02
C THR A 80 -1.13 -0.49 -10.31
N PHE A 81 -0.96 -0.34 -9.00
CA PHE A 81 -1.84 0.50 -8.20
C PHE A 81 -1.71 1.99 -8.55
N SER A 82 -2.85 2.60 -8.79
CA SER A 82 -3.00 4.05 -9.00
C SER A 82 -4.01 4.61 -8.01
N LYS A 83 -3.56 5.45 -7.07
CA LYS A 83 -4.44 6.08 -6.08
C LYS A 83 -5.53 6.93 -6.73
N THR A 84 -5.16 7.69 -7.76
CA THR A 84 -6.09 8.57 -8.47
C THR A 84 -7.21 7.77 -9.13
N GLU A 85 -6.88 6.67 -9.82
CA GLU A 85 -7.86 5.80 -10.47
C GLU A 85 -8.74 5.06 -9.47
N ALA A 86 -8.15 4.62 -8.34
CA ALA A 86 -8.89 3.98 -7.26
C ALA A 86 -9.89 4.94 -6.58
N GLU A 87 -9.51 6.21 -6.38
CA GLU A 87 -10.36 7.19 -5.71
C GLU A 87 -11.44 7.79 -6.63
N ASN A 88 -11.19 7.92 -7.92
CA ASN A 88 -12.16 8.45 -8.89
C ASN A 88 -13.10 7.38 -9.47
N GLY A 89 -12.84 6.10 -9.17
CA GLY A 89 -13.69 4.98 -9.62
C GLY A 89 -13.50 4.61 -11.09
N SER A 90 -12.39 5.01 -11.73
CA SER A 90 -12.12 4.66 -13.13
C SER A 90 -11.66 3.22 -13.32
N VAL A 91 -11.30 2.53 -12.24
CA VAL A 91 -10.93 1.11 -12.21
C VAL A 91 -11.72 0.36 -11.13
N PRO A 92 -11.97 -0.95 -11.32
CA PRO A 92 -12.67 -1.76 -10.33
C PRO A 92 -11.89 -1.81 -9.01
N THR A 93 -12.40 -1.12 -8.00
CA THR A 93 -11.70 -0.91 -6.72
C THR A 93 -12.66 -1.03 -5.55
N LEU A 94 -12.20 -1.69 -4.47
CA LEU A 94 -12.85 -1.64 -3.16
C LEU A 94 -11.98 -0.87 -2.17
N LYS A 95 -12.64 -0.02 -1.39
CA LYS A 95 -12.03 0.76 -0.31
C LYS A 95 -12.34 0.11 1.02
N TYR A 96 -11.30 -0.24 1.76
CA TYR A 96 -11.39 -0.83 3.09
C TYR A 96 -11.01 0.19 4.16
N THR A 97 -11.89 0.39 5.12
CA THR A 97 -11.67 1.22 6.33
C THR A 97 -11.79 0.39 7.61
N GLU A 98 -12.12 -0.88 7.47
CA GLU A 98 -12.24 -1.89 8.52
C GLU A 98 -11.93 -3.27 7.92
N ASN A 99 -11.81 -4.28 8.77
CA ASN A 99 -11.59 -5.65 8.32
C ASN A 99 -12.80 -6.14 7.51
N ALA A 100 -12.56 -6.51 6.26
CA ALA A 100 -13.60 -6.98 5.37
C ALA A 100 -13.04 -7.91 4.30
N THR A 101 -13.93 -8.68 3.66
CA THR A 101 -13.60 -9.50 2.49
C THR A 101 -14.29 -8.92 1.27
N GLY A 102 -13.51 -8.61 0.23
CA GLY A 102 -14.01 -8.23 -1.07
C GLY A 102 -13.80 -9.34 -2.10
N TYR A 103 -14.55 -9.29 -3.18
CA TYR A 103 -14.52 -10.24 -4.29
C TYR A 103 -14.24 -9.51 -5.59
N TYR A 104 -13.34 -10.08 -6.41
CA TYR A 104 -12.85 -9.45 -7.62
C TYR A 104 -12.97 -10.40 -8.81
N LEU A 105 -13.34 -9.85 -9.96
CA LEU A 105 -13.20 -10.48 -11.26
C LEU A 105 -12.16 -9.68 -12.03
N LEU A 106 -11.07 -10.32 -12.45
CA LEU A 106 -10.05 -9.65 -13.26
C LEU A 106 -10.57 -9.42 -14.67
N PRO A 107 -10.41 -8.21 -15.22
CA PRO A 107 -10.55 -7.99 -16.66
C PRO A 107 -9.58 -8.87 -17.45
N GLU A 108 -9.89 -9.15 -18.72
CA GLU A 108 -9.14 -10.10 -19.55
C GLU A 108 -7.64 -9.76 -19.69
N ASP A 109 -7.31 -8.47 -19.73
CA ASP A 109 -5.91 -7.98 -19.88
C ASP A 109 -5.23 -7.65 -18.54
N VAL A 110 -5.85 -8.00 -17.40
CA VAL A 110 -5.32 -7.73 -16.04
C VAL A 110 -4.89 -9.03 -15.40
N HIS A 111 -3.65 -9.08 -14.92
CA HIS A 111 -3.03 -10.29 -14.39
C HIS A 111 -2.81 -10.25 -12.88
N ASN A 112 -2.95 -9.08 -12.25
CA ASN A 112 -2.69 -8.88 -10.84
C ASN A 112 -3.86 -8.16 -10.14
N LEU A 113 -3.95 -8.34 -8.83
CA LEU A 113 -4.66 -7.41 -7.97
C LEU A 113 -3.61 -6.48 -7.34
N SER A 114 -3.76 -5.18 -7.53
CA SER A 114 -2.90 -4.20 -6.89
C SER A 114 -3.58 -3.61 -5.66
N TRP A 115 -2.78 -3.18 -4.69
CA TRP A 115 -3.29 -2.58 -3.47
C TRP A 115 -2.50 -1.35 -3.05
N GLY A 116 -3.15 -0.45 -2.30
CA GLY A 116 -2.53 0.72 -1.69
C GLY A 116 -3.07 0.94 -0.29
N PHE A 117 -2.17 1.16 0.68
CA PHE A 117 -2.50 1.55 2.05
C PHE A 117 -2.11 3.00 2.28
N TYR A 118 -2.98 3.76 2.94
CA TYR A 118 -2.78 5.17 3.25
C TYR A 118 -3.23 5.47 4.68
N SER A 119 -2.39 6.17 5.41
CA SER A 119 -2.65 6.59 6.78
C SER A 119 -1.83 7.83 7.14
N SER A 120 -2.06 8.34 8.33
CA SER A 120 -1.19 9.26 9.03
C SER A 120 -0.95 8.76 10.45
N SER A 121 0.12 9.26 11.07
CA SER A 121 0.45 8.99 12.46
C SER A 121 1.20 10.18 13.03
N THR A 122 0.95 10.52 14.27
CA THR A 122 1.69 11.59 14.97
C THR A 122 3.19 11.29 15.03
N GLU A 123 3.56 10.00 15.05
CA GLU A 123 4.94 9.54 15.13
C GLU A 123 5.62 9.46 13.75
N LEU A 124 4.87 9.04 12.70
CA LEU A 124 5.40 8.74 11.36
C LEU A 124 5.06 9.78 10.29
N GLY A 125 4.13 10.72 10.57
CA GLY A 125 3.57 11.60 9.56
C GLY A 125 2.67 10.83 8.58
N SER A 126 2.67 11.25 7.31
CA SER A 126 1.90 10.58 6.27
C SER A 126 2.55 9.26 5.88
N VAL A 127 1.76 8.20 5.89
CA VAL A 127 2.17 6.83 5.57
C VAL A 127 1.44 6.36 4.33
N SER A 128 2.18 5.89 3.33
CA SER A 128 1.60 5.24 2.15
C SER A 128 2.45 4.06 1.71
N LYS A 129 1.79 3.00 1.29
CA LYS A 129 2.43 1.83 0.68
C LYS A 129 1.54 1.26 -0.40
N THR A 130 2.16 0.76 -1.47
CA THR A 130 1.48 0.03 -2.53
C THR A 130 2.16 -1.31 -2.79
N GLY A 131 1.44 -2.24 -3.39
CA GLY A 131 1.98 -3.52 -3.80
C GLY A 131 0.99 -4.28 -4.67
N VAL A 132 1.30 -5.52 -4.93
CA VAL A 132 0.50 -6.40 -5.78
C VAL A 132 0.30 -7.76 -5.12
N ILE A 133 -0.81 -8.40 -5.45
CA ILE A 133 -1.02 -9.84 -5.31
C ILE A 133 -0.82 -10.39 -6.72
N PRO A 134 0.29 -11.05 -7.01
CA PRO A 134 0.63 -11.46 -8.37
C PRO A 134 -0.19 -12.68 -8.78
N THR A 135 -0.67 -12.67 -10.00
CA THR A 135 -1.38 -13.79 -10.66
C THR A 135 -2.37 -14.52 -9.76
N PRO A 136 -3.32 -13.79 -9.10
CA PRO A 136 -4.25 -14.44 -8.21
C PRO A 136 -5.22 -15.34 -8.99
N GLU A 137 -5.52 -16.50 -8.41
CA GLU A 137 -6.37 -17.51 -9.03
C GLU A 137 -7.83 -17.37 -8.58
N SER A 138 -8.75 -17.57 -9.51
CA SER A 138 -10.19 -17.63 -9.22
C SER A 138 -10.51 -18.74 -8.22
N GLY A 139 -11.43 -18.48 -7.31
CA GLY A 139 -11.84 -19.41 -6.25
C GLY A 139 -10.99 -19.31 -4.99
N ASN A 140 -9.81 -18.71 -5.03
CA ASN A 140 -8.92 -18.59 -3.89
C ASN A 140 -9.23 -17.35 -3.04
N LEU A 141 -8.88 -17.43 -1.76
CA LEU A 141 -8.97 -16.34 -0.79
C LEU A 141 -7.56 -15.92 -0.36
N TYR A 142 -7.22 -14.67 -0.63
CA TYR A 142 -5.97 -14.05 -0.20
C TYR A 142 -6.23 -13.19 1.04
N THR A 143 -5.40 -13.33 2.08
CA THR A 143 -5.47 -12.46 3.26
C THR A 143 -4.37 -11.40 3.16
N LEU A 144 -4.76 -10.13 3.13
CA LEU A 144 -3.88 -8.97 3.09
C LEU A 144 -3.86 -8.32 4.46
N THR A 145 -2.84 -8.63 5.27
CA THR A 145 -2.71 -8.12 6.63
C THR A 145 -1.75 -6.94 6.69
N PHE A 146 -2.24 -5.80 7.17
CA PHE A 146 -1.44 -4.61 7.46
C PHE A 146 -1.08 -4.61 8.93
N LYS A 147 0.21 -4.64 9.23
CA LYS A 147 0.75 -4.69 10.57
C LYS A 147 1.82 -3.63 10.78
N TYR A 148 1.71 -2.86 11.86
CA TYR A 148 2.78 -1.98 12.28
C TYR A 148 3.82 -2.77 13.07
N SER A 149 5.08 -2.63 12.70
CA SER A 149 6.16 -3.34 13.38
C SER A 149 7.35 -2.41 13.63
N LYS A 150 8.05 -2.68 14.71
CA LYS A 150 9.34 -2.05 15.01
C LYS A 150 10.43 -3.08 14.78
N THR A 151 11.33 -2.79 13.85
CA THR A 151 12.46 -3.69 13.60
C THR A 151 13.42 -3.71 14.80
N PRO A 152 14.28 -4.74 14.95
CA PRO A 152 15.31 -4.80 15.99
C PRO A 152 16.25 -3.57 16.02
N ASN A 153 16.43 -2.93 14.85
CA ASN A 153 17.26 -1.72 14.72
C ASN A 153 16.49 -0.42 15.03
N GLY A 154 15.26 -0.52 15.55
CA GLY A 154 14.45 0.64 15.92
C GLY A 154 13.66 1.29 14.79
N TYR A 155 13.75 0.77 13.56
CA TYR A 155 12.97 1.29 12.44
C TYR A 155 11.50 0.94 12.58
N LEU A 156 10.65 1.89 12.25
CA LEU A 156 9.21 1.74 12.25
C LEU A 156 8.76 1.35 10.84
N GLY A 157 7.88 0.36 10.73
CA GLY A 157 7.44 -0.11 9.42
C GLY A 157 6.03 -0.64 9.43
N ILE A 158 5.44 -0.72 8.24
CA ILE A 158 4.24 -1.48 7.99
C ILE A 158 4.65 -2.73 7.22
N THR A 159 4.45 -3.88 7.83
CA THR A 159 4.56 -5.16 7.17
C THR A 159 3.22 -5.46 6.51
N VAL A 160 3.26 -5.86 5.27
CA VAL A 160 2.10 -6.37 4.55
C VAL A 160 2.34 -7.84 4.30
N GLN A 161 1.49 -8.66 4.88
CA GLN A 161 1.51 -10.10 4.70
C GLN A 161 0.41 -10.47 3.72
N VAL A 162 0.78 -11.19 2.66
CA VAL A 162 -0.16 -11.80 1.73
C VAL A 162 -0.14 -13.30 1.99
N ASP A 163 -1.26 -13.83 2.44
CA ASP A 163 -1.43 -15.24 2.77
C ASP A 163 -2.40 -15.87 1.78
N GLN A 164 -1.99 -16.96 1.14
CA GLN A 164 -2.82 -17.79 0.27
C GLN A 164 -2.89 -19.19 0.88
N ASP A 165 -4.02 -19.56 1.44
CA ASP A 165 -4.32 -20.94 1.91
C ASP A 165 -3.17 -21.66 2.67
N GLY A 166 -2.36 -20.92 3.46
CA GLY A 166 -1.29 -21.46 4.29
C GLY A 166 0.14 -21.14 3.82
N GLU A 167 0.35 -20.44 2.71
CA GLU A 167 1.66 -19.86 2.35
C GLU A 167 1.75 -18.41 2.82
N ILE A 168 2.66 -18.17 3.78
CA ILE A 168 2.90 -16.84 4.34
C ILE A 168 4.00 -16.17 3.52
N HIS A 169 3.63 -15.16 2.73
CA HIS A 169 4.58 -14.26 2.09
C HIS A 169 4.70 -12.98 2.92
N GLU A 170 5.74 -12.87 3.73
CA GLU A 170 6.06 -11.63 4.44
C GLU A 170 6.92 -10.74 3.54
N ASP A 171 6.42 -9.57 3.18
CA ASP A 171 7.21 -8.52 2.57
C ASP A 171 7.45 -7.39 3.60
N PRO A 172 8.55 -7.46 4.37
CA PRO A 172 8.86 -6.47 5.39
C PRO A 172 9.22 -5.16 4.70
N PHE A 173 8.37 -4.16 4.83
CA PHE A 173 8.65 -2.82 4.37
C PHE A 173 9.12 -1.95 5.54
N ILE A 174 10.39 -1.57 5.49
CA ILE A 174 10.95 -0.62 6.44
C ILE A 174 10.55 0.79 5.99
N PHE A 175 9.71 1.43 6.80
CA PHE A 175 9.33 2.83 6.59
C PHE A 175 10.44 3.72 7.13
N SER A 176 11.03 4.54 6.26
CA SER A 176 11.93 5.63 6.66
C SER A 176 11.08 6.91 6.69
N PRO A 177 10.63 7.38 7.85
CA PRO A 177 10.01 8.69 7.91
C PRO A 177 10.99 9.73 7.37
N GLN A 178 10.44 10.77 6.75
CA GLN A 178 11.27 11.87 6.25
C GLN A 178 12.08 12.47 7.40
N PRO A 179 13.33 12.87 7.16
CA PRO A 179 14.09 13.62 8.14
C PRO A 179 13.32 14.84 8.62
N THR A 180 13.38 15.11 9.90
CA THR A 180 12.74 16.28 10.50
C THR A 180 13.77 17.35 10.78
N ILE A 181 13.39 18.61 10.53
CA ILE A 181 14.18 19.79 10.87
C ILE A 181 13.33 20.66 11.78
N LYS A 182 13.87 21.05 12.93
CA LYS A 182 13.21 21.97 13.88
C LYS A 182 14.12 23.13 14.18
N GLY A 183 13.59 24.35 14.24
CA GLY A 183 14.31 25.51 14.73
C GLY A 183 14.60 25.36 16.23
N ASP A 184 15.79 25.76 16.66
CA ASP A 184 16.18 25.78 18.06
C ASP A 184 15.73 27.13 18.66
N GLY A 185 14.56 27.12 19.32
CA GLY A 185 13.97 28.31 19.90
C GLY A 185 13.12 29.18 18.97
N PHE A 186 12.82 28.72 17.76
CA PHE A 186 11.96 29.44 16.81
C PHE A 186 11.12 28.50 15.94
N ASP A 187 10.04 29.03 15.35
CA ASP A 187 9.28 28.29 14.34
C ASP A 187 9.95 28.41 12.98
N ILE A 188 10.33 27.27 12.40
CA ILE A 188 11.02 27.18 11.09
C ILE A 188 10.19 27.77 9.93
N ASN A 189 8.86 27.90 10.10
CA ASN A 189 7.96 28.52 9.11
C ASN A 189 7.79 30.04 9.33
N SER A 190 8.38 30.60 10.39
CA SER A 190 8.28 32.04 10.67
C SER A 190 9.42 32.82 10.01
N VAL A 191 9.17 34.11 9.78
CA VAL A 191 10.21 35.04 9.35
C VAL A 191 11.05 35.39 10.59
N ILE A 192 12.33 35.01 10.57
CA ILE A 192 13.27 35.31 11.64
C ILE A 192 13.95 36.62 11.32
N GLY A 193 13.89 37.60 12.20
CA GLY A 193 14.71 38.81 12.11
C GLY A 193 16.19 38.46 12.34
N PHE A 194 17.10 38.92 11.48
CA PHE A 194 18.53 38.75 11.69
C PHE A 194 18.94 39.50 12.96
N ASN A 195 19.22 38.76 14.01
CA ASN A 195 20.05 39.20 15.12
C ASN A 195 21.44 38.57 14.92
N THR A 196 22.43 39.12 15.60
CA THR A 196 23.85 38.70 15.54
C THR A 196 24.13 37.32 16.13
N ASP A 197 23.10 36.55 16.50
CA ASP A 197 23.23 35.23 17.10
C ASP A 197 23.10 34.12 16.05
N ASP A 198 23.87 33.06 16.21
CA ASP A 198 23.84 31.87 15.36
C ASP A 198 22.45 31.27 15.30
N ILE A 199 21.96 30.99 14.12
CA ILE A 199 20.70 30.27 13.90
C ILE A 199 20.98 28.76 13.96
N SER A 200 20.28 28.04 14.82
CA SER A 200 20.48 26.60 14.98
C SER A 200 19.22 25.79 14.66
N PHE A 201 19.42 24.62 14.11
CA PHE A 201 18.38 23.67 13.77
C PHE A 201 18.71 22.29 14.35
N ALA A 202 17.76 21.66 15.00
CA ALA A 202 17.83 20.25 15.31
C ALA A 202 17.38 19.43 14.07
N VAL A 203 18.26 18.55 13.61
CA VAL A 203 18.00 17.66 12.48
C VAL A 203 17.95 16.24 12.98
N SER A 204 16.92 15.49 12.63
CA SER A 204 16.82 14.06 13.01
C SER A 204 16.21 13.24 11.86
N SER A 205 16.63 11.98 11.80
CA SER A 205 16.15 10.99 10.84
C SER A 205 16.03 9.64 11.53
N VAL A 206 15.29 8.72 10.94
CA VAL A 206 15.22 7.32 11.40
C VAL A 206 16.43 6.52 10.94
N GLN A 207 17.04 6.94 9.83
CA GLN A 207 18.29 6.35 9.32
C GLN A 207 19.46 7.30 9.60
N ALA A 208 20.68 6.77 9.55
CA ALA A 208 21.87 7.58 9.68
C ALA A 208 21.87 8.74 8.67
N LEU A 209 22.16 9.94 9.16
CA LEU A 209 22.24 11.14 8.32
C LEU A 209 23.52 11.07 7.47
N SER A 210 23.35 10.75 6.20
CA SER A 210 24.47 10.66 5.24
C SER A 210 24.74 11.99 4.53
N GLY A 211 23.72 12.83 4.35
CA GLY A 211 23.84 14.09 3.64
C GLY A 211 22.86 15.15 4.15
N ILE A 212 23.30 16.39 4.18
CA ILE A 212 22.47 17.60 4.39
C ILE A 212 22.88 18.61 3.34
N SER A 213 21.93 19.28 2.73
CA SER A 213 22.17 20.43 1.86
C SER A 213 21.29 21.60 2.25
N ILE A 214 21.80 22.82 2.06
CA ILE A 214 21.06 24.07 2.26
C ILE A 214 20.90 24.73 0.90
N LYS A 215 19.69 25.12 0.55
CA LYS A 215 19.42 25.92 -0.63
C LYS A 215 19.14 27.35 -0.17
N ALA A 216 20.00 28.28 -0.60
CA ALA A 216 19.84 29.71 -0.37
C ALA A 216 19.81 30.43 -1.72
N ASN A 217 18.70 31.10 -2.05
CA ASN A 217 18.40 31.63 -3.36
C ASN A 217 18.55 30.54 -4.44
N ASP A 218 19.43 30.68 -5.39
CA ASP A 218 19.68 29.70 -6.44
C ASP A 218 20.95 28.85 -6.19
N GLU A 219 21.63 29.07 -5.06
CA GLU A 219 22.81 28.30 -4.67
C GLU A 219 22.43 27.15 -3.75
N THR A 220 22.99 25.96 -4.02
CA THR A 220 22.88 24.79 -3.12
C THR A 220 24.23 24.52 -2.48
N ILE A 221 24.29 24.60 -1.17
CA ILE A 221 25.48 24.31 -0.38
C ILE A 221 25.32 22.88 0.20
N GLN A 222 26.21 21.99 -0.21
CA GLN A 222 26.29 20.68 0.40
C GLN A 222 26.96 20.81 1.75
N VAL A 223 26.29 20.38 2.83
CA VAL A 223 26.81 20.53 4.21
C VAL A 223 27.48 19.26 4.68
N LEU A 224 26.78 18.11 4.52
CA LEU A 224 27.31 16.80 4.88
C LEU A 224 27.41 15.91 3.64
N SER A 225 28.47 15.08 3.61
CA SER A 225 28.57 13.91 2.75
C SER A 225 29.09 12.75 3.57
N ASP A 226 28.45 11.59 3.45
CA ASP A 226 28.75 10.39 4.24
C ASP A 226 28.81 10.66 5.75
N GLY A 227 27.95 11.55 6.26
CA GLY A 227 27.86 11.93 7.65
C GLY A 227 28.95 12.89 8.16
N ALA A 228 29.85 13.33 7.28
CA ALA A 228 30.94 14.27 7.62
C ALA A 228 30.68 15.69 7.10
N LEU A 229 31.00 16.70 7.93
CA LEU A 229 30.92 18.10 7.53
C LEU A 229 31.93 18.42 6.42
N LEU A 230 31.45 19.01 5.34
CA LEU A 230 32.29 19.40 4.22
C LEU A 230 33.08 20.71 4.52
N PRO A 231 34.36 20.81 4.11
CA PRO A 231 35.18 22.00 4.31
C PRO A 231 34.59 23.26 3.74
N GLU A 232 33.90 23.16 2.59
CA GLU A 232 33.28 24.32 1.91
C GLU A 232 32.10 24.88 2.72
N ALA A 233 31.34 24.03 3.41
CA ALA A 233 30.28 24.48 4.29
C ALA A 233 30.87 25.15 5.55
N ALA A 234 31.91 24.57 6.14
CA ALA A 234 32.61 25.15 7.26
C ALA A 234 33.20 26.50 6.96
N ALA A 235 33.77 26.69 5.75
CA ALA A 235 34.30 27.98 5.28
C ALA A 235 33.22 29.08 5.12
N LYS A 236 31.96 28.70 5.00
CA LYS A 236 30.78 29.60 4.95
C LYS A 236 30.14 29.84 6.32
N GLY A 237 30.79 29.45 7.43
CA GLY A 237 30.25 29.61 8.79
C GLY A 237 29.22 28.54 9.20
N ILE A 238 29.05 27.50 8.38
CA ILE A 238 28.11 26.41 8.71
C ILE A 238 28.83 25.37 9.56
N SER A 239 28.20 25.01 10.67
CA SER A 239 28.69 23.94 11.54
C SER A 239 27.63 22.83 11.73
N TYR A 240 28.11 21.63 11.96
CA TYR A 240 27.24 20.51 12.29
C TYR A 240 27.85 19.73 13.45
N THR A 241 27.06 19.57 14.52
CA THR A 241 27.43 18.77 15.67
C THR A 241 26.55 17.54 15.73
N LYS A 242 27.13 16.38 15.49
CA LYS A 242 26.46 15.09 15.57
C LYS A 242 26.08 14.78 17.02
N THR A 243 24.82 14.43 17.26
CA THR A 243 24.34 13.95 18.57
C THR A 243 24.39 12.42 18.63
N ASP A 244 23.94 11.78 17.56
CA ASP A 244 24.03 10.34 17.31
C ASP A 244 24.07 10.09 15.78
N ASP A 245 24.01 8.82 15.34
CA ASP A 245 24.06 8.51 13.91
C ASP A 245 22.86 9.06 13.12
N ASN A 246 21.77 9.31 13.81
CA ASN A 246 20.48 9.68 13.21
C ASN A 246 20.12 11.15 13.47
N SER A 247 20.88 11.87 14.27
CA SER A 247 20.55 13.25 14.67
C SER A 247 21.75 14.12 14.89
N GLY A 248 21.52 15.43 14.81
CA GLY A 248 22.54 16.43 15.09
C GLY A 248 21.98 17.85 15.10
N LYS A 249 22.85 18.78 15.44
CA LYS A 249 22.59 20.21 15.44
C LYS A 249 23.34 20.88 14.30
N LEU A 250 22.61 21.53 13.42
CA LEU A 250 23.12 22.37 12.33
C LEU A 250 23.07 23.81 12.79
N SER A 251 24.17 24.54 12.67
CA SER A 251 24.22 25.98 13.01
C SER A 251 24.77 26.79 11.84
N LEU A 252 24.17 27.97 11.63
CA LEU A 252 24.55 28.95 10.65
C LEU A 252 25.07 30.18 11.43
N GLY A 253 26.35 30.46 11.27
CA GLY A 253 27.05 31.59 11.90
C GLY A 253 27.33 32.75 10.96
#